data_6a094ac5a992ca080aeac6c8c77a161d
#
_entry.id   6a094ac5a992ca080aeac6c8c77a161d
#
_cell.length_a   1.000
_cell.length_b   1.000
_cell.length_c   1.000
_cell.angle_alpha   90.00
_cell.angle_beta   90.00
_cell.angle_gamma   90.00
#
_symmetry.space_group_name_H-M   'P 1'
#
loop_
_entity.id
_entity.type
_entity.pdbx_description
1 polymer ?
#
loop_
_entity_poly.entity_id
_entity_poly.type
_entity_poly.pdbx_seq_one_letter_code
_entity_poly.pdbx_strand_id
1 'polypeptide(L)'
;MKAWLFDVDGVLTSPAEKKIVEPQIITEIIKRLEAGEIIGLNTGRSLDFVINEVLKPLEQELLNKELLQNVYFVGEKGGTWGDYKNGKMENNVDEGISVPSELIQKVRDLITDKYLDTMFFDETKKTMISTEFKKGANLSKFHEEQKNLVEEMKKILEHLGLSNLKIDPSIIATDIQNPHVGKDLGVERFLKMLGETEPEEFETFGDSPGDLEMFKYLIRKGHKARFIYVGNKEIENNENIIKTRGKFDKGTLEYLLSN
;
A
#
# COMPACT_ATOMS: atom_id res chain seq x y z
N MET A 1 -6.96 23.09 6.17
CA MET A 1 -6.50 21.75 6.64
C MET A 1 -6.09 20.93 5.44
N LYS A 2 -4.91 20.28 5.50
CA LYS A 2 -4.41 19.38 4.44
C LYS A 2 -4.60 17.91 4.80
N ALA A 3 -4.65 17.06 3.78
CA ALA A 3 -4.52 15.62 3.90
C ALA A 3 -3.27 15.12 3.17
N TRP A 4 -2.49 14.30 3.86
CA TRP A 4 -1.24 13.71 3.39
C TRP A 4 -1.46 12.22 3.17
N LEU A 5 -1.47 11.77 1.93
CA LEU A 5 -1.76 10.38 1.57
C LEU A 5 -0.50 9.70 1.03
N PHE A 6 0.03 8.76 1.79
CA PHE A 6 1.29 8.09 1.50
C PHE A 6 1.08 6.68 0.97
N ASP A 7 1.81 6.28 -0.09
CA ASP A 7 2.19 4.88 -0.19
C ASP A 7 3.14 4.54 0.96
N VAL A 8 3.38 3.25 1.20
CA VAL A 8 4.20 2.78 2.32
C VAL A 8 5.57 2.31 1.85
N ASP A 9 5.61 1.30 0.95
CA ASP A 9 6.88 0.77 0.45
C ASP A 9 7.63 1.80 -0.40
N GLY A 10 8.88 2.09 -0.04
CA GLY A 10 9.68 3.06 -0.79
C GLY A 10 9.26 4.52 -0.59
N VAL A 11 8.26 4.80 0.24
CA VAL A 11 7.81 6.15 0.58
C VAL A 11 8.03 6.44 2.06
N LEU A 12 7.41 5.69 2.95
CA LEU A 12 7.64 5.78 4.39
C LEU A 12 8.69 4.77 4.86
N THR A 13 8.71 3.59 4.26
CA THR A 13 9.67 2.53 4.56
C THR A 13 10.77 2.46 3.50
N SER A 14 11.98 2.11 3.94
CA SER A 14 13.09 1.83 3.02
C SER A 14 12.76 0.65 2.08
N PRO A 15 13.02 0.77 0.77
CA PRO A 15 12.81 -0.33 -0.17
C PRO A 15 13.58 -1.61 0.19
N ALA A 16 14.76 -1.45 0.81
CA ALA A 16 15.63 -2.57 1.18
C ALA A 16 15.25 -3.21 2.51
N GLU A 17 15.01 -2.36 3.54
CA GLU A 17 14.79 -2.82 4.91
C GLU A 17 13.32 -3.14 5.21
N LYS A 18 12.39 -2.65 4.39
CA LYS A 18 10.93 -2.81 4.57
C LYS A 18 10.41 -2.29 5.92
N LYS A 19 11.08 -1.30 6.47
CA LYS A 19 10.73 -0.60 7.72
C LYS A 19 11.14 0.86 7.63
N ILE A 20 10.65 1.70 8.54
CA ILE A 20 11.07 3.09 8.65
C ILE A 20 12.50 3.12 9.17
N VAL A 21 13.43 3.63 8.36
CA VAL A 21 14.85 3.80 8.71
C VAL A 21 15.25 5.26 8.92
N GLU A 22 14.41 6.19 8.49
CA GLU A 22 14.55 7.63 8.70
C GLU A 22 13.56 8.07 9.80
N PRO A 23 13.95 8.05 11.09
CA PRO A 23 13.02 8.30 12.20
C PRO A 23 12.41 9.71 12.16
N GLN A 24 13.08 10.67 11.50
CA GLN A 24 12.53 12.00 11.30
C GLN A 24 11.22 12.02 10.49
N ILE A 25 10.95 11.00 9.68
CA ILE A 25 9.64 10.86 8.99
C ILE A 25 8.52 10.80 10.03
N ILE A 26 8.67 10.01 11.10
CA ILE A 26 7.69 9.92 12.18
C ILE A 26 7.53 11.29 12.87
N THR A 27 8.62 11.96 13.14
CA THR A 27 8.58 13.31 13.75
C THR A 27 7.80 14.30 12.87
N GLU A 28 8.01 14.26 11.56
CA GLU A 28 7.32 15.15 10.62
C GLU A 28 5.84 14.80 10.45
N ILE A 29 5.47 13.52 10.54
CA ILE A 29 4.07 13.07 10.58
C ILE A 29 3.40 13.58 11.86
N ILE A 30 4.07 13.46 13.01
CA ILE A 30 3.54 13.94 14.30
C ILE A 30 3.27 15.45 14.26
N LYS A 31 4.18 16.26 13.73
CA LYS A 31 3.99 17.70 13.59
C LYS A 31 2.72 18.04 12.78
N ARG A 32 2.43 17.30 11.74
CA ARG A 32 1.24 17.48 10.91
C ARG A 32 -0.03 17.10 11.67
N LEU A 33 0.01 16.00 12.41
CA LEU A 33 -1.09 15.62 13.30
C LEU A 33 -1.34 16.69 14.37
N GLU A 34 -0.28 17.26 14.98
CA GLU A 34 -0.38 18.35 15.95
C GLU A 34 -0.93 19.65 15.33
N ALA A 35 -0.68 19.87 14.04
CA ALA A 35 -1.28 20.96 13.28
C ALA A 35 -2.74 20.70 12.87
N GLY A 36 -3.33 19.56 13.26
CA GLY A 36 -4.70 19.16 12.93
C GLY A 36 -4.87 18.67 11.50
N GLU A 37 -3.77 18.27 10.83
CA GLU A 37 -3.80 17.73 9.48
C GLU A 37 -4.10 16.22 9.49
N ILE A 38 -4.49 15.69 8.35
CA ILE A 38 -4.91 14.30 8.19
C ILE A 38 -3.79 13.49 7.55
N ILE A 39 -3.55 12.30 8.09
CA ILE A 39 -2.59 11.32 7.58
C ILE A 39 -3.34 10.10 7.04
N GLY A 40 -3.13 9.79 5.78
CA GLY A 40 -3.64 8.60 5.11
C GLY A 40 -2.49 7.70 4.64
N LEU A 41 -2.65 6.39 4.80
CA LEU A 41 -1.78 5.38 4.23
C LEU A 41 -2.56 4.60 3.17
N ASN A 42 -1.99 4.37 1.98
CA ASN A 42 -2.65 3.61 0.92
C ASN A 42 -1.64 2.70 0.22
N THR A 43 -1.66 1.42 0.54
CA THR A 43 -0.63 0.47 0.12
C THR A 43 -1.18 -0.84 -0.42
N GLY A 44 -0.35 -1.56 -1.16
CA GLY A 44 -0.59 -2.97 -1.52
C GLY A 44 -0.30 -3.95 -0.37
N ARG A 45 0.36 -3.52 0.70
CA ARG A 45 0.65 -4.36 1.87
C ARG A 45 -0.61 -4.73 2.65
N SER A 46 -0.51 -5.78 3.47
CA SER A 46 -1.54 -6.13 4.44
C SER A 46 -1.64 -5.09 5.55
N LEU A 47 -2.79 -5.03 6.25
CA LEU A 47 -2.90 -4.18 7.44
C LEU A 47 -1.93 -4.61 8.54
N ASP A 48 -1.61 -5.89 8.67
CA ASP A 48 -0.64 -6.38 9.66
C ASP A 48 0.74 -5.73 9.42
N PHE A 49 1.16 -5.60 8.16
CA PHE A 49 2.40 -4.89 7.82
C PHE A 49 2.31 -3.41 8.19
N VAL A 50 1.24 -2.73 7.79
CA VAL A 50 1.03 -1.30 8.09
C VAL A 50 1.04 -1.04 9.59
N ILE A 51 0.34 -1.88 10.36
CA ILE A 51 0.28 -1.79 11.82
C ILE A 51 1.67 -1.94 12.44
N ASN A 52 2.42 -2.96 12.04
CA ASN A 52 3.69 -3.26 12.68
C ASN A 52 4.82 -2.29 12.27
N GLU A 53 4.88 -1.92 10.98
CA GLU A 53 6.03 -1.18 10.43
C GLU A 53 5.81 0.34 10.40
N VAL A 54 4.55 0.81 10.51
CA VAL A 54 4.25 2.25 10.45
C VAL A 54 3.47 2.73 11.67
N LEU A 55 2.31 2.11 11.99
CA LEU A 55 1.43 2.64 13.02
C LEU A 55 1.99 2.45 14.43
N LYS A 56 2.56 1.28 14.76
CA LYS A 56 3.19 1.07 16.07
C LYS A 56 4.37 2.03 16.32
N PRO A 57 5.32 2.23 15.39
CA PRO A 57 6.33 3.27 15.54
C PRO A 57 5.74 4.66 15.77
N LEU A 58 4.71 5.05 15.01
CA LEU A 58 4.02 6.32 15.20
C LEU A 58 3.36 6.41 16.58
N GLU A 59 2.64 5.36 17.00
CA GLU A 59 2.02 5.29 18.32
C GLU A 59 3.04 5.42 19.46
N GLN A 60 4.21 4.82 19.33
CA GLN A 60 5.25 4.88 20.36
C GLN A 60 5.78 6.28 20.60
N GLU A 61 5.99 7.05 19.53
CA GLU A 61 6.54 8.40 19.59
C GLU A 61 5.49 9.48 19.88
N LEU A 62 4.21 9.23 19.56
CA LEU A 62 3.12 10.20 19.73
C LEU A 62 2.72 10.33 21.20
N LEU A 63 2.88 11.51 21.79
CA LEU A 63 2.52 11.78 23.19
C LEU A 63 1.01 11.88 23.39
N ASN A 64 0.32 12.62 22.52
CA ASN A 64 -1.14 12.74 22.56
C ASN A 64 -1.79 11.73 21.64
N LYS A 65 -2.30 10.63 22.19
CA LYS A 65 -2.94 9.54 21.42
C LYS A 65 -4.27 9.92 20.77
N GLU A 66 -4.90 11.01 21.19
CA GLU A 66 -6.14 11.50 20.57
C GLU A 66 -5.92 11.93 19.12
N LEU A 67 -4.68 12.35 18.78
CA LEU A 67 -4.33 12.73 17.41
C LEU A 67 -4.39 11.57 16.42
N LEU A 68 -4.37 10.32 16.88
CA LEU A 68 -4.55 9.13 16.04
C LEU A 68 -5.91 9.09 15.34
N GLN A 69 -6.93 9.80 15.84
CA GLN A 69 -8.22 9.93 15.16
C GLN A 69 -8.11 10.56 13.76
N ASN A 70 -7.00 11.26 13.46
CA ASN A 70 -6.69 11.83 12.16
C ASN A 70 -5.81 10.91 11.29
N VAL A 71 -5.62 9.65 11.71
CA VAL A 71 -4.82 8.66 10.97
C VAL A 71 -5.75 7.60 10.36
N TYR A 72 -5.70 7.46 9.06
CA TYR A 72 -6.47 6.51 8.26
C TYR A 72 -5.52 5.62 7.46
N PHE A 73 -5.87 4.35 7.28
CA PHE A 73 -5.00 3.43 6.56
C PHE A 73 -5.79 2.45 5.71
N VAL A 74 -5.26 2.22 4.52
CA VAL A 74 -5.83 1.32 3.52
C VAL A 74 -4.74 0.35 3.08
N GLY A 75 -5.02 -0.94 3.22
CA GLY A 75 -4.20 -2.05 2.78
C GLY A 75 -4.79 -2.76 1.57
N GLU A 76 -3.99 -3.65 0.99
CA GLU A 76 -4.39 -4.54 -0.10
C GLU A 76 -5.08 -3.80 -1.25
N LYS A 77 -4.53 -2.62 -1.60
CA LYS A 77 -5.02 -1.80 -2.72
C LYS A 77 -6.52 -1.45 -2.59
N GLY A 78 -7.02 -1.23 -1.35
CA GLY A 78 -8.42 -0.92 -1.08
C GLY A 78 -9.26 -2.08 -0.57
N GLY A 79 -8.71 -3.30 -0.49
CA GLY A 79 -9.40 -4.48 0.02
C GLY A 79 -9.62 -4.46 1.52
N THR A 80 -8.71 -3.83 2.25
CA THR A 80 -8.77 -3.69 3.71
C THR A 80 -8.53 -2.25 4.10
N TRP A 81 -9.14 -1.77 5.20
CA TRP A 81 -8.94 -0.40 5.68
C TRP A 81 -9.24 -0.28 7.17
N GLY A 82 -8.79 0.82 7.77
CA GLY A 82 -9.05 1.10 9.17
C GLY A 82 -8.75 2.54 9.58
N ASP A 83 -9.16 2.87 10.77
CA ASP A 83 -8.98 4.15 11.44
C ASP A 83 -8.91 3.97 12.96
N TYR A 84 -8.81 5.07 13.69
CA TYR A 84 -8.87 5.06 15.15
C TYR A 84 -10.15 5.74 15.62
N LYS A 85 -10.98 5.02 16.39
CA LYS A 85 -12.18 5.53 17.03
C LYS A 85 -12.08 5.40 18.55
N ASN A 86 -12.26 6.52 19.24
CA ASN A 86 -12.17 6.55 20.72
C ASN A 86 -10.85 5.92 21.23
N GLY A 87 -9.73 6.19 20.56
CA GLY A 87 -8.42 5.69 20.90
C GLY A 87 -8.18 4.18 20.60
N LYS A 88 -9.11 3.54 19.89
CA LYS A 88 -8.99 2.14 19.48
C LYS A 88 -8.93 2.03 17.96
N MET A 89 -8.05 1.16 17.49
CA MET A 89 -7.96 0.83 16.08
C MET A 89 -9.14 -0.05 15.66
N GLU A 90 -9.82 0.34 14.58
CA GLU A 90 -10.87 -0.44 13.93
C GLU A 90 -10.42 -0.84 12.53
N ASN A 91 -10.56 -2.12 12.19
CA ASN A 91 -10.16 -2.67 10.89
C ASN A 91 -11.37 -3.26 10.17
N ASN A 92 -11.39 -3.11 8.86
CA ASN A 92 -12.45 -3.59 7.97
C ASN A 92 -11.85 -4.39 6.82
N VAL A 93 -12.64 -5.34 6.31
CA VAL A 93 -12.31 -6.18 5.15
C VAL A 93 -13.49 -6.12 4.17
N ASP A 94 -13.22 -5.97 2.89
CA ASP A 94 -14.26 -6.07 1.86
C ASP A 94 -14.44 -7.51 1.41
N GLU A 95 -15.39 -8.20 2.01
CA GLU A 95 -15.72 -9.59 1.66
C GLU A 95 -16.21 -9.72 0.21
N GLY A 96 -16.77 -8.65 -0.38
CA GLY A 96 -17.31 -8.67 -1.75
C GLY A 96 -16.24 -8.76 -2.84
N ILE A 97 -14.99 -8.39 -2.51
CA ILE A 97 -13.85 -8.48 -3.44
C ILE A 97 -12.80 -9.51 -3.00
N SER A 98 -13.03 -10.19 -1.88
CA SER A 98 -12.11 -11.19 -1.35
C SER A 98 -12.05 -12.42 -2.25
N VAL A 99 -10.84 -12.98 -2.38
CA VAL A 99 -10.65 -14.22 -3.13
C VAL A 99 -11.21 -15.42 -2.34
N PRO A 100 -11.80 -16.44 -3.03
CA PRO A 100 -12.38 -17.60 -2.35
C PRO A 100 -11.35 -18.44 -1.59
N SER A 101 -11.75 -18.99 -0.43
CA SER A 101 -10.90 -19.83 0.42
C SER A 101 -10.36 -21.07 -0.28
N GLU A 102 -11.12 -21.68 -1.22
CA GLU A 102 -10.66 -22.81 -2.02
C GLU A 102 -9.46 -22.42 -2.92
N LEU A 103 -9.49 -21.22 -3.52
CA LEU A 103 -8.38 -20.70 -4.32
C LEU A 103 -7.15 -20.45 -3.44
N ILE A 104 -7.35 -19.83 -2.26
CA ILE A 104 -6.28 -19.60 -1.28
C ILE A 104 -5.58 -20.92 -0.96
N GLN A 105 -6.33 -21.97 -0.64
CA GLN A 105 -5.75 -23.27 -0.28
C GLN A 105 -4.97 -23.89 -1.45
N LYS A 106 -5.54 -23.90 -2.67
CA LYS A 106 -4.86 -24.47 -3.84
C LYS A 106 -3.55 -23.77 -4.19
N VAL A 107 -3.50 -22.43 -4.06
CA VAL A 107 -2.27 -21.68 -4.34
C VAL A 107 -1.25 -21.87 -3.19
N ARG A 108 -1.71 -21.91 -1.93
CA ARG A 108 -0.82 -22.21 -0.79
C ARG A 108 -0.15 -23.58 -0.96
N ASP A 109 -0.94 -24.62 -1.29
CA ASP A 109 -0.42 -25.97 -1.53
C ASP A 109 0.57 -25.99 -2.69
N LEU A 110 0.25 -25.31 -3.80
CA LEU A 110 1.13 -25.18 -4.95
C LEU A 110 2.50 -24.56 -4.59
N ILE A 111 2.49 -23.48 -3.80
CA ILE A 111 3.76 -22.86 -3.32
C ILE A 111 4.52 -23.81 -2.41
N THR A 112 3.83 -24.47 -1.48
CA THR A 112 4.43 -25.40 -0.54
C THR A 112 5.08 -26.59 -1.24
N ASP A 113 4.42 -27.14 -2.25
CA ASP A 113 4.87 -28.35 -2.94
C ASP A 113 6.00 -28.09 -3.94
N LYS A 114 6.04 -26.91 -4.60
CA LYS A 114 6.90 -26.70 -5.74
C LYS A 114 7.86 -25.51 -5.63
N TYR A 115 7.56 -24.47 -4.85
CA TYR A 115 8.22 -23.17 -4.95
C TYR A 115 8.83 -22.66 -3.65
N LEU A 116 8.78 -23.42 -2.55
CA LEU A 116 9.28 -23.01 -1.22
C LEU A 116 10.75 -22.58 -1.17
N ASP A 117 11.56 -22.98 -2.16
CA ASP A 117 12.96 -22.56 -2.23
C ASP A 117 13.12 -21.07 -2.56
N THR A 118 12.21 -20.53 -3.38
CA THR A 118 12.30 -19.17 -3.93
C THR A 118 11.17 -18.25 -3.54
N MET A 119 10.04 -18.80 -3.12
CA MET A 119 8.81 -18.05 -2.82
C MET A 119 8.22 -18.48 -1.48
N PHE A 120 7.39 -17.60 -0.92
CA PHE A 120 6.50 -17.94 0.18
C PHE A 120 5.10 -17.38 -0.07
N PHE A 121 4.11 -18.00 0.54
CA PHE A 121 2.73 -17.51 0.54
C PHE A 121 2.55 -16.51 1.67
N ASP A 122 2.03 -15.30 1.38
CA ASP A 122 1.78 -14.27 2.39
C ASP A 122 0.45 -14.53 3.11
N GLU A 123 0.52 -15.12 4.30
CA GLU A 123 -0.65 -15.46 5.12
C GLU A 123 -1.32 -14.22 5.75
N THR A 124 -0.74 -13.04 5.64
CA THR A 124 -1.29 -11.82 6.24
C THR A 124 -2.36 -11.16 5.39
N LYS A 125 -2.47 -11.54 4.11
CA LYS A 125 -3.48 -11.00 3.18
C LYS A 125 -4.88 -11.55 3.46
N LYS A 126 -5.90 -10.69 3.32
CA LYS A 126 -7.31 -11.02 3.60
C LYS A 126 -8.18 -11.07 2.35
N THR A 127 -7.91 -10.20 1.37
CA THR A 127 -8.77 -10.05 0.18
C THR A 127 -8.12 -10.50 -1.11
N MET A 128 -6.83 -10.78 -1.08
CA MET A 128 -6.03 -11.19 -2.22
C MET A 128 -5.06 -12.30 -1.84
N ILE A 129 -4.51 -12.99 -2.83
CA ILE A 129 -3.36 -13.87 -2.65
C ILE A 129 -2.11 -13.10 -3.05
N SER A 130 -1.04 -13.22 -2.28
CA SER A 130 0.30 -12.76 -2.65
C SER A 130 1.31 -13.87 -2.40
N THR A 131 2.11 -14.15 -3.41
CA THR A 131 3.26 -15.06 -3.31
C THR A 131 4.51 -14.23 -3.51
N GLU A 132 5.34 -14.13 -2.49
CA GLU A 132 6.45 -13.19 -2.47
C GLU A 132 7.80 -13.91 -2.61
N PHE A 133 8.80 -13.18 -3.14
CA PHE A 133 10.18 -13.60 -3.20
C PHE A 133 10.74 -13.85 -1.79
N LYS A 134 11.32 -15.03 -1.60
CA LYS A 134 11.93 -15.42 -0.32
C LYS A 134 13.29 -14.75 -0.12
N LYS A 135 13.44 -14.02 0.97
CA LYS A 135 14.67 -13.32 1.30
C LYS A 135 15.87 -14.30 1.30
N GLY A 136 16.91 -13.96 0.53
CA GLY A 136 18.11 -14.77 0.40
C GLY A 136 18.06 -15.85 -0.69
N ALA A 137 16.92 -16.02 -1.36
CA ALA A 137 16.82 -16.90 -2.52
C ALA A 137 17.49 -16.29 -3.77
N ASN A 138 17.63 -17.09 -4.83
CA ASN A 138 18.15 -16.61 -6.10
C ASN A 138 17.06 -15.90 -6.91
N LEU A 139 17.23 -14.59 -7.16
CA LEU A 139 16.25 -13.77 -7.86
C LEU A 139 16.02 -14.21 -9.32
N SER A 140 17.05 -14.66 -10.01
CA SER A 140 16.91 -15.14 -11.41
C SER A 140 16.10 -16.43 -11.45
N LYS A 141 16.32 -17.35 -10.50
CA LYS A 141 15.52 -18.57 -10.35
C LYS A 141 14.07 -18.23 -10.02
N PHE A 142 13.85 -17.26 -9.10
CA PHE A 142 12.51 -16.78 -8.79
C PHE A 142 11.75 -16.30 -10.04
N HIS A 143 12.39 -15.47 -10.89
CA HIS A 143 11.74 -14.95 -12.10
C HIS A 143 11.44 -16.05 -13.14
N GLU A 144 12.26 -17.10 -13.21
CA GLU A 144 11.99 -18.25 -14.06
C GLU A 144 10.80 -19.05 -13.52
N GLU A 145 10.80 -19.36 -12.23
CA GLU A 145 9.72 -20.08 -11.56
C GLU A 145 8.43 -19.28 -11.51
N GLN A 146 8.48 -17.94 -11.41
CA GLN A 146 7.31 -17.05 -11.45
C GLN A 146 6.51 -17.22 -12.76
N LYS A 147 7.18 -17.41 -13.89
CA LYS A 147 6.50 -17.65 -15.18
C LYS A 147 5.70 -18.94 -15.13
N ASN A 148 6.27 -20.01 -14.59
CA ASN A 148 5.60 -21.29 -14.44
C ASN A 148 4.43 -21.18 -13.45
N LEU A 149 4.66 -20.50 -12.32
CA LEU A 149 3.62 -20.22 -11.33
C LEU A 149 2.41 -19.50 -11.93
N VAL A 150 2.63 -18.46 -12.75
CA VAL A 150 1.54 -17.72 -13.42
C VAL A 150 0.71 -18.65 -14.32
N GLU A 151 1.35 -19.55 -15.07
CA GLU A 151 0.63 -20.50 -15.93
C GLU A 151 -0.15 -21.54 -15.09
N GLU A 152 0.38 -21.99 -13.97
CA GLU A 152 -0.35 -22.88 -13.06
C GLU A 152 -1.52 -22.16 -12.37
N MET A 153 -1.32 -20.91 -11.93
CA MET A 153 -2.40 -20.08 -11.38
C MET A 153 -3.54 -19.87 -12.37
N LYS A 154 -3.25 -19.61 -13.66
CA LYS A 154 -4.26 -19.51 -14.71
C LYS A 154 -5.11 -20.77 -14.81
N LYS A 155 -4.48 -21.95 -14.83
CA LYS A 155 -5.17 -23.24 -14.88
C LYS A 155 -6.07 -23.47 -13.66
N ILE A 156 -5.60 -23.07 -12.47
CA ILE A 156 -6.40 -23.14 -11.24
C ILE A 156 -7.63 -22.23 -11.36
N LEU A 157 -7.44 -20.97 -11.80
CA LEU A 157 -8.54 -20.02 -11.99
C LEU A 157 -9.57 -20.53 -13.01
N GLU A 158 -9.14 -21.08 -14.14
CA GLU A 158 -10.00 -21.68 -15.15
C GLU A 158 -10.80 -22.86 -14.58
N HIS A 159 -10.13 -23.77 -13.86
CA HIS A 159 -10.77 -24.94 -13.24
C HIS A 159 -11.83 -24.56 -12.22
N LEU A 160 -11.61 -23.46 -11.47
CA LEU A 160 -12.55 -22.96 -10.45
C LEU A 160 -13.62 -22.01 -11.03
N GLY A 161 -13.57 -21.69 -12.31
CA GLY A 161 -14.49 -20.71 -12.93
C GLY A 161 -14.24 -19.27 -12.46
N LEU A 162 -13.02 -18.95 -12.03
CA LEU A 162 -12.61 -17.67 -11.45
C LEU A 162 -11.74 -16.83 -12.42
N SER A 163 -11.90 -17.01 -13.73
CA SER A 163 -11.09 -16.31 -14.76
C SER A 163 -11.29 -14.79 -14.79
N ASN A 164 -12.24 -14.26 -14.02
CA ASN A 164 -12.43 -12.82 -13.80
C ASN A 164 -11.41 -12.22 -12.83
N LEU A 165 -10.69 -13.03 -12.05
CA LEU A 165 -9.62 -12.53 -11.17
C LEU A 165 -8.36 -12.21 -11.97
N LYS A 166 -7.64 -11.17 -11.56
CA LYS A 166 -6.39 -10.74 -12.18
C LYS A 166 -5.20 -11.41 -11.52
N ILE A 167 -4.28 -11.97 -12.33
CA ILE A 167 -2.93 -12.32 -11.88
C ILE A 167 -2.01 -11.16 -12.21
N ASP A 168 -1.28 -10.67 -11.22
CA ASP A 168 -0.46 -9.45 -11.30
C ASP A 168 0.98 -9.72 -10.84
N PRO A 169 1.87 -10.21 -11.73
CA PRO A 169 3.26 -10.44 -11.40
C PRO A 169 4.03 -9.13 -11.32
N SER A 170 4.83 -8.99 -10.26
CA SER A 170 5.76 -7.89 -10.05
C SER A 170 7.22 -8.41 -10.01
N ILE A 171 8.18 -7.53 -9.70
CA ILE A 171 9.60 -7.92 -9.61
C ILE A 171 9.85 -8.94 -8.48
N ILE A 172 9.06 -8.86 -7.39
CA ILE A 172 9.29 -9.65 -6.16
C ILE A 172 8.04 -10.36 -5.65
N ALA A 173 6.91 -10.30 -6.36
CA ALA A 173 5.67 -10.93 -5.93
C ALA A 173 4.79 -11.29 -7.13
N THR A 174 3.84 -12.20 -6.90
CA THR A 174 2.73 -12.48 -7.82
C THR A 174 1.44 -12.46 -7.03
N ASP A 175 0.56 -11.53 -7.38
CA ASP A 175 -0.73 -11.36 -6.73
C ASP A 175 -1.86 -12.03 -7.55
N ILE A 176 -2.86 -12.62 -6.88
CA ILE A 176 -4.18 -12.88 -7.45
C ILE A 176 -5.19 -12.02 -6.72
N GLN A 177 -5.89 -11.18 -7.46
CA GLN A 177 -6.73 -10.15 -6.88
C GLN A 177 -7.97 -9.86 -7.72
N ASN A 178 -8.99 -9.26 -7.10
CA ASN A 178 -10.13 -8.71 -7.82
C ASN A 178 -9.62 -7.59 -8.77
N PRO A 179 -10.11 -7.52 -10.03
CA PRO A 179 -9.65 -6.50 -10.98
C PRO A 179 -9.99 -5.06 -10.59
N HIS A 180 -10.92 -4.87 -9.63
CA HIS A 180 -11.31 -3.55 -9.15
C HIS A 180 -10.42 -3.00 -8.02
N VAL A 181 -9.49 -3.80 -7.47
CA VAL A 181 -8.54 -3.27 -6.46
C VAL A 181 -7.46 -2.43 -7.12
N GLY A 182 -7.12 -1.33 -6.47
CA GLY A 182 -6.15 -0.38 -7.00
C GLY A 182 -5.91 0.76 -6.01
N LYS A 183 -4.93 1.61 -6.32
CA LYS A 183 -4.66 2.81 -5.51
C LYS A 183 -5.84 3.79 -5.53
N ASP A 184 -6.62 3.80 -6.58
CA ASP A 184 -7.85 4.57 -6.73
C ASP A 184 -8.96 4.08 -5.80
N LEU A 185 -9.21 2.76 -5.71
CA LEU A 185 -10.12 2.19 -4.71
C LEU A 185 -9.66 2.53 -3.29
N GLY A 186 -8.34 2.50 -3.04
CA GLY A 186 -7.78 2.91 -1.76
C GLY A 186 -8.11 4.36 -1.40
N VAL A 187 -8.01 5.29 -2.37
CA VAL A 187 -8.44 6.69 -2.16
C VAL A 187 -9.95 6.78 -1.93
N GLU A 188 -10.75 6.01 -2.64
CA GLU A 188 -12.20 5.98 -2.42
C GLU A 188 -12.55 5.58 -0.98
N ARG A 189 -11.88 4.52 -0.44
CA ARG A 189 -12.03 4.09 0.96
C ARG A 189 -11.60 5.19 1.92
N PHE A 190 -10.45 5.82 1.66
CA PHE A 190 -9.95 6.92 2.46
C PHE A 190 -10.96 8.08 2.52
N LEU A 191 -11.46 8.55 1.38
CA LEU A 191 -12.47 9.61 1.34
C LEU A 191 -13.77 9.23 2.07
N LYS A 192 -14.21 7.97 1.97
CA LYS A 192 -15.38 7.48 2.73
C LYS A 192 -15.16 7.50 4.24
N MET A 193 -13.95 7.18 4.71
CA MET A 193 -13.61 7.25 6.14
C MET A 193 -13.60 8.68 6.67
N LEU A 194 -13.18 9.66 5.86
CA LEU A 194 -13.21 11.07 6.22
C LEU A 194 -14.64 11.58 6.51
N GLY A 195 -15.66 10.96 5.92
CA GLY A 195 -17.06 11.36 6.09
C GLY A 195 -17.32 12.79 5.61
N GLU A 196 -17.74 13.67 6.51
CA GLU A 196 -18.01 15.10 6.24
C GLU A 196 -16.75 15.98 6.32
N THR A 197 -15.59 15.39 6.66
CA THR A 197 -14.34 16.15 6.73
C THR A 197 -13.80 16.40 5.33
N GLU A 198 -13.71 17.65 4.94
CA GLU A 198 -13.25 18.06 3.60
C GLU A 198 -11.88 18.76 3.69
N PRO A 199 -10.77 18.06 3.40
CA PRO A 199 -9.46 18.70 3.25
C PRO A 199 -9.47 19.70 2.09
N GLU A 200 -8.82 20.86 2.28
CA GLU A 200 -8.69 21.89 1.24
C GLU A 200 -7.73 21.46 0.12
N GLU A 201 -6.75 20.62 0.47
CA GLU A 201 -5.70 20.16 -0.44
C GLU A 201 -5.19 18.79 -0.01
N PHE A 202 -4.84 17.96 -1.01
CA PHE A 202 -4.25 16.64 -0.82
C PHE A 202 -2.80 16.61 -1.32
N GLU A 203 -1.91 16.10 -0.50
CA GLU A 203 -0.54 15.76 -0.87
C GLU A 203 -0.42 14.24 -0.98
N THR A 204 -0.26 13.71 -2.17
CA THR A 204 -0.15 12.25 -2.39
C THR A 204 1.30 11.87 -2.68
N PHE A 205 1.81 10.81 -2.07
CA PHE A 205 3.20 10.37 -2.19
C PHE A 205 3.29 8.97 -2.79
N GLY A 206 4.21 8.80 -3.74
CA GLY A 206 4.45 7.50 -4.35
C GLY A 206 5.84 7.37 -4.96
N ASP A 207 6.34 6.14 -5.05
CA ASP A 207 7.63 5.82 -5.67
C ASP A 207 7.50 5.14 -7.05
N SER A 208 6.28 4.82 -7.45
CA SER A 208 5.97 4.09 -8.69
C SER A 208 4.93 4.82 -9.56
N PRO A 209 4.88 4.52 -10.87
CA PRO A 209 3.82 5.04 -11.74
C PRO A 209 2.39 4.63 -11.30
N GLY A 210 2.26 3.48 -10.60
CA GLY A 210 0.97 3.02 -10.08
C GLY A 210 0.40 3.92 -8.98
N ASP A 211 1.24 4.60 -8.22
CA ASP A 211 0.82 5.49 -7.15
C ASP A 211 0.21 6.79 -7.67
N LEU A 212 0.52 7.16 -8.91
CA LEU A 212 -0.08 8.32 -9.58
C LEU A 212 -1.61 8.22 -9.66
N GLU A 213 -2.17 7.01 -9.59
CA GLU A 213 -3.62 6.82 -9.58
C GLU A 213 -4.30 7.42 -8.34
N MET A 214 -3.60 7.58 -7.22
CA MET A 214 -4.12 8.32 -6.05
C MET A 214 -4.42 9.77 -6.42
N PHE A 215 -3.44 10.45 -6.99
CA PHE A 215 -3.56 11.83 -7.45
C PHE A 215 -4.63 11.97 -8.54
N LYS A 216 -4.58 11.11 -9.57
CA LYS A 216 -5.55 11.14 -10.68
C LYS A 216 -6.98 10.93 -10.20
N TYR A 217 -7.19 10.04 -9.23
CA TYR A 217 -8.52 9.82 -8.65
C TYR A 217 -9.05 11.07 -7.95
N LEU A 218 -8.23 11.72 -7.11
CA LEU A 218 -8.60 12.95 -6.41
C LEU A 218 -8.96 14.08 -7.40
N ILE A 219 -8.13 14.28 -8.43
CA ILE A 219 -8.44 15.28 -9.48
C ILE A 219 -9.75 14.97 -10.20
N ARG A 220 -10.00 13.70 -10.59
CA ARG A 220 -11.27 13.27 -11.20
C ARG A 220 -12.48 13.55 -10.31
N LYS A 221 -12.31 13.52 -8.98
CA LYS A 221 -13.35 13.84 -8.00
C LYS A 221 -13.47 15.33 -7.68
N GLY A 222 -12.67 16.19 -8.31
CA GLY A 222 -12.72 17.64 -8.15
C GLY A 222 -11.92 18.17 -6.96
N HIS A 223 -11.11 17.35 -6.32
CA HIS A 223 -10.24 17.79 -5.23
C HIS A 223 -8.98 18.47 -5.75
N LYS A 224 -8.48 19.45 -5.01
CA LYS A 224 -7.15 20.03 -5.21
C LYS A 224 -6.10 19.07 -4.66
N ALA A 225 -5.21 18.58 -5.52
CA ALA A 225 -4.19 17.62 -5.13
C ALA A 225 -2.84 17.89 -5.81
N ARG A 226 -1.76 17.44 -5.16
CA ARG A 226 -0.41 17.34 -5.74
C ARG A 226 0.11 15.92 -5.57
N PHE A 227 1.01 15.51 -6.46
CA PHE A 227 1.69 14.23 -6.39
C PHE A 227 3.18 14.44 -6.16
N ILE A 228 3.67 13.95 -5.06
CA ILE A 228 5.08 13.99 -4.67
C ILE A 228 5.70 12.65 -5.08
N TYR A 229 6.48 12.70 -6.15
CA TYR A 229 7.14 11.52 -6.70
C TYR A 229 8.54 11.36 -6.12
N VAL A 230 8.74 10.31 -5.37
CA VAL A 230 10.01 9.97 -4.74
C VAL A 230 10.75 8.82 -5.41
N GLY A 231 10.18 8.23 -6.48
CA GLY A 231 10.77 7.10 -7.20
C GLY A 231 11.93 7.49 -8.12
N ASN A 232 12.50 6.48 -8.76
CA ASN A 232 13.65 6.62 -9.65
C ASN A 232 13.34 6.37 -11.14
N LYS A 233 12.09 5.99 -11.47
CA LYS A 233 11.64 5.79 -12.84
C LYS A 233 11.18 7.12 -13.46
N GLU A 234 11.14 7.17 -14.79
CA GLU A 234 10.50 8.28 -15.45
C GLU A 234 8.98 8.21 -15.29
N ILE A 235 8.37 9.36 -15.03
CA ILE A 235 6.92 9.56 -15.01
C ILE A 235 6.56 10.79 -15.83
N GLU A 236 5.29 10.93 -16.16
CA GLU A 236 4.75 12.10 -16.87
C GLU A 236 5.11 13.41 -16.17
N ASN A 237 5.21 14.49 -16.93
CA ASN A 237 5.40 15.83 -16.39
C ASN A 237 4.04 16.54 -16.31
N ASN A 238 3.75 17.07 -15.13
CA ASN A 238 2.55 17.84 -14.86
C ASN A 238 2.91 18.89 -13.79
N GLU A 239 2.31 20.07 -13.83
CA GLU A 239 2.60 21.15 -12.86
C GLU A 239 2.30 20.77 -11.42
N ASN A 240 1.38 19.84 -11.20
CA ASN A 240 1.01 19.33 -9.88
C ASN A 240 1.82 18.06 -9.48
N ILE A 241 2.83 17.69 -10.27
CA ILE A 241 3.73 16.57 -9.95
C ILE A 241 5.10 17.13 -9.55
N ILE A 242 5.46 16.94 -8.30
CA ILE A 242 6.72 17.38 -7.73
C ILE A 242 7.66 16.18 -7.62
N LYS A 243 8.81 16.23 -8.31
CA LYS A 243 9.84 15.19 -8.27
C LYS A 243 10.92 15.61 -7.27
N THR A 244 11.14 14.83 -6.21
CA THR A 244 12.16 15.09 -5.20
C THR A 244 13.58 14.79 -5.73
N ARG A 245 14.60 15.43 -5.16
CA ARG A 245 16.02 15.11 -5.45
C ARG A 245 16.41 13.80 -4.79
N GLY A 246 16.14 13.70 -3.49
CA GLY A 246 16.23 12.45 -2.75
C GLY A 246 15.26 11.41 -3.34
N LYS A 247 15.57 10.13 -3.15
CA LYS A 247 14.74 9.05 -3.67
C LYS A 247 14.20 8.21 -2.52
N PHE A 248 13.02 7.65 -2.75
CA PHE A 248 12.33 6.81 -1.79
C PHE A 248 12.07 7.55 -0.46
N ASP A 249 12.21 6.90 0.68
CA ASP A 249 12.05 7.42 2.03
C ASP A 249 12.87 8.71 2.28
N LYS A 250 14.07 8.84 1.71
CA LYS A 250 14.87 10.08 1.76
C LYS A 250 14.22 11.22 0.99
N GLY A 251 13.59 10.93 -0.14
CA GLY A 251 12.84 11.94 -0.91
C GLY A 251 11.58 12.39 -0.17
N THR A 252 10.91 11.47 0.51
CA THR A 252 9.79 11.78 1.39
C THR A 252 10.23 12.71 2.52
N LEU A 253 11.31 12.37 3.21
CA LEU A 253 11.86 13.21 4.29
C LEU A 253 12.25 14.61 3.78
N GLU A 254 12.96 14.69 2.64
CA GLU A 254 13.33 15.97 2.01
C GLU A 254 12.11 16.87 1.81
N TYR A 255 11.03 16.32 1.28
CA TYR A 255 9.81 17.08 1.04
C TYR A 255 9.12 17.50 2.33
N LEU A 256 9.00 16.59 3.30
CA LEU A 256 8.36 16.86 4.59
C LEU A 256 9.08 17.96 5.39
N LEU A 257 10.41 18.02 5.33
CA LEU A 257 11.21 19.06 6.00
C LEU A 257 11.08 20.45 5.36
N SER A 258 10.65 20.51 4.10
CA SER A 258 10.56 21.75 3.33
C SER A 258 9.13 22.33 3.30
N ASN A 259 8.13 21.62 3.78
CA ASN A 259 6.71 21.97 3.73
C ASN A 259 6.01 21.69 5.05
#